data_65732ab01c6cf1741f1610d55927d9fe
#
_entry.id   65732ab01c6cf1741f1610d55927d9fe
#
_cell.length_a   1.000
_cell.length_b   1.000
_cell.length_c   1.000
_cell.angle_alpha   90.00
_cell.angle_beta   90.00
_cell.angle_gamma   90.00
#
_symmetry.space_group_name_H-M   'P 1'
#
loop_
_entity.id
_entity.type
_entity.pdbx_description
1 polymer ?
#
loop_
_entity_poly.entity_id
_entity_poly.type
_entity_poly.pdbx_seq_one_letter_code
_entity_poly.pdbx_strand_id
1 'polypeptide(L)'
;VVVRLQNTIRDYAWGSPTALPELLGVEPDGKPQAEMWMGAHESAPSVLPNGDTLYDVVSDDPAAVLGEETAERFEGRFPFLAKLLAAGQPLSIQAHPSRDQAIDGYERDEAAGIPRDAADRNYKDAWPKPEILIALEPFDALVGFRPLDRTVALLDALAPAGFEALTNQLRDGKLREAFTDFMSTDRDTIRPLVGALGEAVAQYVGDAFELERETLAKLCADFPDDPGVLAALLLNRIRLERFDAVYLPAGNVHAYLRGLGFEVMANSDNVLRGGLTSKYVDVPELVSVVDFEPLTDPVLTAEADGVYETGCPYFAIRRVDLDGGERVVEGAGPRIVCCVAGTIDAGGKESVVTLSAGQSAFAAGPEGPCILRGSGAAFVVSAR
;
A
#
# COMPACT_ATOMS: atom_id res chain seq x y z
N VAL A 1 -10.28 3.59 27.18
CA VAL A 1 -9.52 4.84 27.23
C VAL A 1 -8.95 5.12 25.86
N VAL A 2 -9.15 6.34 25.34
CA VAL A 2 -8.52 6.82 24.10
C VAL A 2 -7.22 7.49 24.49
N VAL A 3 -6.10 7.06 23.88
CA VAL A 3 -4.75 7.55 24.19
C VAL A 3 -4.02 7.99 22.93
N ARG A 4 -3.22 9.05 23.04
CA ARG A 4 -2.37 9.52 21.94
C ARG A 4 -1.27 8.50 21.66
N LEU A 5 -0.96 8.28 20.39
CA LEU A 5 0.18 7.47 19.95
C LEU A 5 1.39 8.36 19.63
N GLN A 6 2.57 7.87 19.98
CA GLN A 6 3.83 8.35 19.43
C GLN A 6 4.31 7.32 18.40
N ASN A 7 4.45 7.76 17.16
CA ASN A 7 4.69 6.90 16.01
C ASN A 7 6.12 7.00 15.49
N THR A 8 6.64 5.91 14.94
CA THR A 8 7.96 5.86 14.34
C THR A 8 7.89 6.23 12.86
N ILE A 9 8.77 7.11 12.42
CA ILE A 9 8.99 7.44 11.00
C ILE A 9 10.11 6.56 10.46
N ARG A 10 9.86 5.91 9.30
CA ARG A 10 10.83 5.10 8.56
C ARG A 10 11.47 5.96 7.47
N ASP A 11 12.78 5.87 7.36
CA ASP A 11 13.62 6.72 6.51
C ASP A 11 14.09 6.01 5.22
N TYR A 12 13.24 5.17 4.65
CA TYR A 12 13.56 4.49 3.40
C TYR A 12 13.95 5.49 2.30
N ALA A 13 14.93 5.13 1.48
CA ALA A 13 15.53 6.03 0.47
C ALA A 13 14.55 6.59 -0.57
N TRP A 14 13.43 5.89 -0.81
CA TRP A 14 12.37 6.35 -1.73
C TRP A 14 11.43 7.40 -1.11
N GLY A 15 11.55 7.66 0.19
CA GLY A 15 10.68 8.60 0.91
C GLY A 15 10.83 10.04 0.42
N SER A 16 9.73 10.79 0.46
CA SER A 16 9.74 12.24 0.25
C SER A 16 10.43 12.92 1.44
N PRO A 17 11.34 13.88 1.20
CA PRO A 17 11.96 14.63 2.29
C PRO A 17 11.05 15.72 2.87
N THR A 18 9.92 16.04 2.24
CA THR A 18 9.07 17.19 2.61
C THR A 18 7.65 16.84 2.98
N ALA A 19 7.03 15.84 2.33
CA ALA A 19 5.58 15.62 2.43
C ALA A 19 5.12 15.27 3.86
N LEU A 20 5.80 14.36 4.58
CA LEU A 20 5.47 14.10 5.99
C LEU A 20 5.78 15.28 6.91
N PRO A 21 6.95 15.93 6.84
CA PRO A 21 7.21 17.17 7.59
C PRO A 21 6.16 18.25 7.39
N GLU A 22 5.75 18.52 6.13
CA GLU A 22 4.71 19.50 5.80
C GLU A 22 3.35 19.14 6.44
N LEU A 23 2.93 17.87 6.35
CA LEU A 23 1.71 17.39 7.01
C LEU A 23 1.78 17.55 8.53
N LEU A 24 2.94 17.26 9.14
CA LEU A 24 3.18 17.34 10.56
C LEU A 24 3.39 18.79 11.06
N GLY A 25 3.51 19.77 10.16
CA GLY A 25 3.79 21.16 10.48
C GLY A 25 5.17 21.40 11.08
N VAL A 26 6.17 20.60 10.66
CA VAL A 26 7.58 20.71 11.09
C VAL A 26 8.48 21.02 9.90
N GLU A 27 9.61 21.67 10.16
CA GLU A 27 10.58 21.98 9.12
C GLU A 27 11.24 20.70 8.60
N PRO A 28 11.34 20.49 7.26
CA PRO A 28 12.05 19.38 6.67
C PRO A 28 13.56 19.42 7.02
N ASP A 29 14.13 18.28 7.40
CA ASP A 29 15.57 18.15 7.65
C ASP A 29 16.37 17.72 6.40
N GLY A 30 15.70 17.59 5.26
CA GLY A 30 16.28 17.19 3.98
C GLY A 30 16.54 15.68 3.81
N LYS A 31 16.22 14.88 4.82
CA LYS A 31 16.32 13.42 4.75
C LYS A 31 15.02 12.79 4.28
N PRO A 32 15.08 11.62 3.62
CA PRO A 32 13.89 10.87 3.29
C PRO A 32 13.06 10.54 4.54
N GLN A 33 11.74 10.79 4.46
CA GLN A 33 10.75 10.37 5.44
C GLN A 33 9.66 9.63 4.70
N ALA A 34 9.74 8.31 4.70
CA ALA A 34 8.97 7.47 3.80
C ALA A 34 7.61 7.08 4.36
N GLU A 35 7.58 6.61 5.60
CA GLU A 35 6.36 6.09 6.24
C GLU A 35 6.35 6.44 7.72
N MET A 36 5.19 6.83 8.24
CA MET A 36 4.95 6.89 9.69
C MET A 36 3.97 5.78 10.07
N TRP A 37 4.40 4.86 10.91
CA TRP A 37 3.66 3.66 11.26
C TRP A 37 2.81 3.85 12.51
N MET A 38 1.55 3.42 12.44
CA MET A 38 0.57 3.49 13.51
C MET A 38 0.00 2.09 13.76
N GLY A 39 0.32 1.49 14.90
CA GLY A 39 -0.13 0.14 15.24
C GLY A 39 0.85 -0.63 16.11
N ALA A 40 0.64 -1.93 16.18
CA ALA A 40 1.41 -2.87 17.01
C ALA A 40 2.31 -3.77 16.15
N HIS A 41 3.03 -3.18 15.20
CA HIS A 41 4.00 -3.94 14.40
C HIS A 41 5.31 -4.12 15.19
N GLU A 42 5.82 -5.37 15.25
CA GLU A 42 7.01 -5.74 16.03
C GLU A 42 8.23 -4.84 15.75
N SER A 43 8.49 -4.51 14.49
CA SER A 43 9.69 -3.76 14.09
C SER A 43 9.60 -2.24 14.31
N ALA A 44 8.41 -1.68 14.49
CA ALA A 44 8.19 -0.26 14.74
C ALA A 44 6.82 -0.01 15.38
N PRO A 45 6.60 -0.47 16.61
CA PRO A 45 5.33 -0.27 17.29
C PRO A 45 5.12 1.19 17.67
N SER A 46 3.86 1.62 17.73
CA SER A 46 3.50 2.89 18.35
C SER A 46 3.76 2.83 19.86
N VAL A 47 4.17 3.96 20.45
CA VAL A 47 4.44 4.10 21.88
C VAL A 47 3.27 4.82 22.55
N LEU A 48 2.83 4.29 23.69
CA LEU A 48 1.77 4.81 24.53
C LEU A 48 2.30 5.89 25.47
N PRO A 49 1.43 6.74 26.08
CA PRO A 49 1.88 7.82 26.96
C PRO A 49 2.66 7.39 28.20
N ASN A 50 2.51 6.15 28.66
CA ASN A 50 3.25 5.57 29.79
C ASN A 50 4.63 5.03 29.40
N GLY A 51 4.97 5.04 28.09
CA GLY A 51 6.24 4.56 27.56
C GLY A 51 6.23 3.11 27.07
N ASP A 52 5.16 2.36 27.30
CA ASP A 52 5.01 1.00 26.80
C ASP A 52 4.75 1.03 25.27
N THR A 53 5.14 -0.02 24.58
CA THR A 53 4.78 -0.16 23.18
C THR A 53 3.41 -0.80 23.02
N LEU A 54 2.67 -0.41 21.98
CA LEU A 54 1.39 -1.05 21.68
C LEU A 54 1.57 -2.54 21.37
N TYR A 55 2.72 -2.95 20.84
CA TYR A 55 3.07 -4.34 20.59
C TYR A 55 3.15 -5.14 21.91
N ASP A 56 3.88 -4.63 22.91
CA ASP A 56 4.04 -5.30 24.20
C ASP A 56 2.69 -5.41 24.92
N VAL A 57 1.92 -4.32 24.96
CA VAL A 57 0.61 -4.29 25.61
C VAL A 57 -0.39 -5.27 24.98
N VAL A 58 -0.39 -5.38 23.64
CA VAL A 58 -1.20 -6.38 22.93
C VAL A 58 -0.71 -7.79 23.22
N SER A 59 0.59 -8.01 23.26
CA SER A 59 1.18 -9.34 23.52
C SER A 59 0.93 -9.83 24.93
N ASP A 60 0.92 -8.93 25.91
CA ASP A 60 0.72 -9.24 27.33
C ASP A 60 -0.73 -9.61 27.65
N ASP A 61 -1.71 -8.87 27.11
CA ASP A 61 -3.13 -9.14 27.30
C ASP A 61 -3.96 -8.80 26.05
N PRO A 62 -3.95 -9.68 25.05
CA PRO A 62 -4.67 -9.44 23.78
C PRO A 62 -6.19 -9.20 23.99
N ALA A 63 -6.82 -9.93 24.94
CA ALA A 63 -8.26 -9.82 25.18
C ALA A 63 -8.63 -8.45 25.75
N ALA A 64 -7.86 -7.94 26.71
CA ALA A 64 -8.09 -6.62 27.28
C ALA A 64 -7.90 -5.48 26.27
N VAL A 65 -6.97 -5.64 25.32
CA VAL A 65 -6.61 -4.58 24.36
C VAL A 65 -7.44 -4.66 23.09
N LEU A 66 -7.63 -5.86 22.53
CA LEU A 66 -8.34 -6.07 21.26
C LEU A 66 -9.84 -6.34 21.45
N GLY A 67 -10.25 -6.79 22.63
CA GLY A 67 -11.54 -7.44 22.89
C GLY A 67 -11.47 -8.93 22.59
N GLU A 68 -12.27 -9.74 23.32
CA GLU A 68 -12.24 -11.20 23.25
C GLU A 68 -12.42 -11.74 21.82
N GLU A 69 -13.43 -11.27 21.10
CA GLU A 69 -13.73 -11.71 19.74
C GLU A 69 -12.59 -11.41 18.75
N THR A 70 -12.03 -10.21 18.80
CA THR A 70 -10.92 -9.82 17.94
C THR A 70 -9.64 -10.59 18.29
N ALA A 71 -9.36 -10.78 19.59
CA ALA A 71 -8.21 -11.53 20.05
C ALA A 71 -8.27 -13.00 19.61
N GLU A 72 -9.43 -13.64 19.69
CA GLU A 72 -9.63 -15.01 19.22
C GLU A 72 -9.45 -15.08 17.69
N ARG A 73 -10.13 -14.21 16.94
CA ARG A 73 -10.12 -14.20 15.48
C ARG A 73 -8.74 -13.96 14.87
N PHE A 74 -7.93 -13.13 15.51
CA PHE A 74 -6.59 -12.77 15.02
C PHE A 74 -5.45 -13.40 15.81
N GLU A 75 -5.74 -14.47 16.55
CA GLU A 75 -4.71 -15.23 17.28
C GLU A 75 -3.88 -14.35 18.23
N GLY A 76 -4.51 -13.37 18.88
CA GLY A 76 -3.87 -12.39 19.76
C GLY A 76 -3.08 -11.29 19.06
N ARG A 77 -3.06 -11.24 17.73
CA ARG A 77 -2.33 -10.23 16.96
C ARG A 77 -3.16 -8.99 16.71
N PHE A 78 -2.51 -7.83 16.66
CA PHE A 78 -3.15 -6.61 16.17
C PHE A 78 -3.48 -6.76 14.69
N PRO A 79 -4.76 -6.57 14.26
CA PRO A 79 -5.22 -7.02 12.93
C PRO A 79 -4.64 -6.27 11.75
N PHE A 80 -4.24 -5.01 11.94
CA PHE A 80 -3.86 -4.12 10.85
C PHE A 80 -2.68 -3.22 11.23
N LEU A 81 -2.06 -2.62 10.23
CA LEU A 81 -1.12 -1.53 10.36
C LEU A 81 -1.62 -0.36 9.52
N ALA A 82 -1.70 0.82 10.13
CA ALA A 82 -1.98 2.06 9.42
C ALA A 82 -0.70 2.87 9.24
N LYS A 83 -0.58 3.60 8.13
CA LYS A 83 0.60 4.40 7.82
C LYS A 83 0.21 5.71 7.15
N LEU A 84 0.98 6.76 7.42
CA LEU A 84 1.13 7.85 6.48
C LEU A 84 2.33 7.51 5.58
N LEU A 85 2.09 7.42 4.27
CA LEU A 85 3.08 7.00 3.27
C LEU A 85 3.38 8.16 2.34
N ALA A 86 4.65 8.53 2.23
CA ALA A 86 5.13 9.65 1.41
C ALA A 86 6.14 9.15 0.36
N ALA A 87 5.65 8.79 -0.82
CA ALA A 87 6.49 8.36 -1.91
C ALA A 87 7.11 9.57 -2.64
N GLY A 88 8.41 9.70 -2.60
CA GLY A 88 9.20 10.68 -3.38
C GLY A 88 9.74 10.08 -4.67
N GLN A 89 9.87 8.76 -4.73
CA GLN A 89 10.34 7.99 -5.89
C GLN A 89 9.51 6.71 -6.02
N PRO A 90 9.50 6.06 -7.21
CA PRO A 90 8.80 4.80 -7.41
C PRO A 90 9.26 3.70 -6.43
N LEU A 91 8.30 3.05 -5.80
CA LEU A 91 8.52 1.83 -5.05
C LEU A 91 8.60 0.63 -6.01
N SER A 92 9.15 -0.49 -5.52
CA SER A 92 9.16 -1.72 -6.29
C SER A 92 7.74 -2.18 -6.64
N ILE A 93 7.59 -2.81 -7.80
CA ILE A 93 6.37 -3.57 -8.13
C ILE A 93 6.28 -4.75 -7.18
N GLN A 94 5.08 -5.02 -6.66
CA GLN A 94 4.85 -6.07 -5.69
C GLN A 94 3.45 -6.68 -5.83
N ALA A 95 3.33 -7.91 -5.32
CA ALA A 95 2.06 -8.58 -5.08
C ALA A 95 2.12 -9.27 -3.70
N HIS A 96 0.95 -9.48 -3.11
CA HIS A 96 0.83 -10.11 -1.79
C HIS A 96 0.02 -11.41 -1.88
N PRO A 97 0.40 -12.44 -1.10
CA PRO A 97 -0.27 -13.72 -1.13
C PRO A 97 -1.65 -13.66 -0.48
N SER A 98 -2.52 -14.58 -0.86
CA SER A 98 -3.73 -14.93 -0.11
C SER A 98 -3.37 -15.59 1.22
N ARG A 99 -4.37 -15.80 2.11
CA ARG A 99 -4.16 -16.49 3.40
C ARG A 99 -3.59 -17.89 3.19
N ASP A 100 -4.16 -18.67 2.28
CA ASP A 100 -3.72 -20.05 2.02
C ASP A 100 -2.30 -20.08 1.44
N GLN A 101 -2.02 -19.22 0.47
CA GLN A 101 -0.66 -19.08 -0.09
C GLN A 101 0.36 -18.63 0.96
N ALA A 102 -0.04 -17.74 1.89
CA ALA A 102 0.84 -17.28 2.97
C ALA A 102 1.16 -18.41 3.96
N ILE A 103 0.16 -19.23 4.32
CA ILE A 103 0.36 -20.41 5.19
C ILE A 103 1.31 -21.40 4.52
N ASP A 104 0.97 -21.85 3.29
CA ASP A 104 1.76 -22.84 2.56
C ASP A 104 3.20 -22.36 2.31
N GLY A 105 3.36 -21.10 1.93
CA GLY A 105 4.67 -20.49 1.68
C GLY A 105 5.50 -20.35 2.95
N TYR A 106 4.90 -19.90 4.05
CA TYR A 106 5.58 -19.79 5.34
C TYR A 106 6.04 -21.15 5.87
N GLU A 107 5.16 -22.16 5.84
CA GLU A 107 5.50 -23.53 6.26
C GLU A 107 6.63 -24.12 5.41
N ARG A 108 6.63 -23.88 4.11
CA ARG A 108 7.70 -24.30 3.19
C ARG A 108 9.04 -23.62 3.50
N ASP A 109 9.05 -22.29 3.74
CA ASP A 109 10.26 -21.54 4.06
C ASP A 109 10.82 -21.96 5.44
N GLU A 110 9.95 -22.21 6.44
CA GLU A 110 10.34 -22.76 7.75
C GLU A 110 10.94 -24.17 7.62
N ALA A 111 10.29 -25.06 6.87
CA ALA A 111 10.78 -26.42 6.64
C ALA A 111 12.12 -26.46 5.91
N ALA A 112 12.36 -25.49 5.03
CA ALA A 112 13.64 -25.29 4.34
C ALA A 112 14.72 -24.66 5.23
N GLY A 113 14.38 -24.17 6.43
CA GLY A 113 15.30 -23.54 7.36
C GLY A 113 15.79 -22.16 6.89
N ILE A 114 15.05 -21.46 6.04
CA ILE A 114 15.40 -20.13 5.54
C ILE A 114 15.22 -19.12 6.68
N PRO A 115 16.27 -18.39 7.13
CA PRO A 115 16.14 -17.41 8.17
C PRO A 115 15.08 -16.34 7.83
N ARG A 116 14.31 -15.89 8.85
CA ARG A 116 13.22 -14.91 8.63
C ARG A 116 13.70 -13.58 8.05
N ASP A 117 14.94 -13.20 8.32
CA ASP A 117 15.58 -11.97 7.84
C ASP A 117 16.42 -12.18 6.55
N ALA A 118 16.43 -13.40 5.99
CA ALA A 118 17.15 -13.67 4.74
C ALA A 118 16.58 -12.82 3.60
N ALA A 119 17.47 -12.32 2.74
CA ALA A 119 17.11 -11.40 1.65
C ALA A 119 16.25 -12.05 0.56
N ASP A 120 16.33 -13.38 0.44
CA ASP A 120 15.62 -14.23 -0.51
C ASP A 120 14.40 -14.95 0.11
N ARG A 121 14.06 -14.66 1.36
CA ARG A 121 12.85 -15.20 1.99
C ARG A 121 11.61 -14.43 1.55
N ASN A 122 10.67 -15.15 0.94
CA ASN A 122 9.41 -14.58 0.44
C ASN A 122 8.35 -14.43 1.54
N TYR A 123 8.22 -15.43 2.44
CA TYR A 123 7.15 -15.49 3.43
C TYR A 123 7.69 -15.34 4.85
N LYS A 124 7.43 -14.17 5.46
CA LYS A 124 7.90 -13.82 6.80
C LYS A 124 6.91 -14.21 7.90
N ASP A 125 5.67 -14.39 7.52
CA ASP A 125 4.57 -14.82 8.39
C ASP A 125 3.50 -15.56 7.57
N ALA A 126 2.54 -16.19 8.25
CA ALA A 126 1.46 -16.95 7.62
C ALA A 126 0.22 -16.10 7.30
N TRP A 127 0.33 -14.76 7.27
CA TRP A 127 -0.81 -13.87 7.08
C TRP A 127 -0.79 -13.23 5.68
N PRO A 128 -1.97 -12.96 5.10
CA PRO A 128 -2.06 -12.20 3.86
C PRO A 128 -1.86 -10.72 4.13
N LYS A 129 -1.69 -9.95 3.06
CA LYS A 129 -1.45 -8.52 3.18
C LYS A 129 -2.32 -7.71 2.21
N PRO A 130 -3.66 -7.81 2.28
CA PRO A 130 -4.51 -6.86 1.57
C PRO A 130 -4.26 -5.45 2.09
N GLU A 131 -4.29 -4.48 1.18
CA GLU A 131 -3.98 -3.08 1.46
C GLU A 131 -5.03 -2.15 0.86
N ILE A 132 -5.21 -0.99 1.46
CA ILE A 132 -5.88 0.16 0.86
C ILE A 132 -4.98 1.36 0.99
N LEU A 133 -4.81 2.11 -0.10
CA LEU A 133 -4.20 3.43 -0.07
C LEU A 133 -5.26 4.48 -0.39
N ILE A 134 -5.35 5.52 0.44
CA ILE A 134 -6.21 6.68 0.26
C ILE A 134 -5.32 7.90 0.06
N ALA A 135 -5.46 8.58 -1.06
CA ALA A 135 -4.67 9.76 -1.37
C ALA A 135 -5.00 10.94 -0.44
N LEU A 136 -3.99 11.57 0.14
CA LEU A 136 -4.10 12.83 0.89
C LEU A 136 -3.80 14.04 0.01
N GLU A 137 -3.01 13.83 -1.03
CA GLU A 137 -2.65 14.74 -2.11
C GLU A 137 -2.70 13.95 -3.42
N PRO A 138 -2.60 14.57 -4.60
CA PRO A 138 -2.53 13.81 -5.85
C PRO A 138 -1.48 12.69 -5.76
N PHE A 139 -1.93 11.45 -5.99
CA PHE A 139 -1.11 10.25 -5.78
C PHE A 139 -1.05 9.41 -7.04
N ASP A 140 0.16 9.13 -7.51
CA ASP A 140 0.43 8.37 -8.71
C ASP A 140 0.76 6.91 -8.37
N ALA A 141 0.09 5.96 -9.03
CA ALA A 141 0.28 4.53 -8.81
C ALA A 141 0.11 3.69 -10.07
N LEU A 142 0.63 2.47 -10.01
CA LEU A 142 0.35 1.37 -10.93
C LEU A 142 -0.49 0.35 -10.17
N VAL A 143 -1.66 -0.05 -10.71
CA VAL A 143 -2.59 -0.92 -9.97
C VAL A 143 -3.28 -1.92 -10.89
N GLY A 144 -3.00 -3.20 -10.69
CA GLY A 144 -3.59 -4.29 -11.45
C GLY A 144 -3.31 -4.23 -12.94
N PHE A 145 -3.54 -5.32 -13.64
CA PHE A 145 -3.35 -5.35 -15.09
C PHE A 145 -4.38 -4.49 -15.81
N ARG A 146 -3.90 -3.71 -16.77
CA ARG A 146 -4.75 -2.94 -17.66
C ARG A 146 -5.51 -3.87 -18.60
N PRO A 147 -6.77 -3.55 -18.99
CA PRO A 147 -7.45 -4.26 -20.08
C PRO A 147 -6.56 -4.40 -21.31
N LEU A 148 -6.52 -5.63 -21.87
CA LEU A 148 -5.53 -5.97 -22.91
C LEU A 148 -5.68 -5.13 -24.18
N ASP A 149 -6.90 -4.79 -24.57
CA ASP A 149 -7.18 -3.90 -25.69
C ASP A 149 -6.56 -2.51 -25.51
N ARG A 150 -6.59 -1.96 -24.29
CA ARG A 150 -5.97 -0.68 -23.95
C ARG A 150 -4.45 -0.76 -23.93
N THR A 151 -3.90 -1.90 -23.46
CA THR A 151 -2.44 -2.12 -23.50
C THR A 151 -1.94 -2.30 -24.92
N VAL A 152 -2.67 -3.05 -25.75
CA VAL A 152 -2.37 -3.18 -27.19
C VAL A 152 -2.46 -1.82 -27.89
N ALA A 153 -3.48 -1.01 -27.59
CA ALA A 153 -3.61 0.33 -28.17
C ALA A 153 -2.42 1.24 -27.80
N LEU A 154 -1.92 1.16 -26.58
CA LEU A 154 -0.70 1.88 -26.16
C LEU A 154 0.54 1.40 -26.94
N LEU A 155 0.73 0.08 -27.07
CA LEU A 155 1.85 -0.50 -27.81
C LEU A 155 1.77 -0.16 -29.31
N ASP A 156 0.59 -0.21 -29.93
CA ASP A 156 0.39 0.17 -31.33
C ASP A 156 0.66 1.65 -31.56
N ALA A 157 0.31 2.52 -30.59
CA ALA A 157 0.56 3.96 -30.69
C ALA A 157 2.05 4.30 -30.54
N LEU A 158 2.77 3.66 -29.63
CA LEU A 158 4.19 3.87 -29.40
C LEU A 158 5.05 3.13 -30.42
N ALA A 159 4.61 1.97 -30.90
CA ALA A 159 5.30 1.07 -31.82
C ALA A 159 6.79 0.85 -31.49
N PRO A 160 7.17 0.50 -30.24
CA PRO A 160 8.57 0.33 -29.87
C PRO A 160 9.16 -0.90 -30.57
N ALA A 161 10.39 -0.76 -31.07
CA ALA A 161 11.06 -1.82 -31.78
C ALA A 161 11.30 -3.06 -30.89
N GLY A 162 11.00 -4.25 -31.41
CA GLY A 162 11.16 -5.51 -30.71
C GLY A 162 9.97 -5.93 -29.83
N PHE A 163 8.86 -5.19 -29.84
CA PHE A 163 7.65 -5.49 -29.05
C PHE A 163 6.56 -6.24 -29.82
N GLU A 164 6.82 -6.64 -31.06
CA GLU A 164 5.83 -7.31 -31.92
C GLU A 164 5.35 -8.63 -31.33
N ALA A 165 6.26 -9.42 -30.76
CA ALA A 165 5.94 -10.70 -30.12
C ALA A 165 5.04 -10.49 -28.88
N LEU A 166 5.41 -9.55 -28.00
CA LEU A 166 4.62 -9.18 -26.82
C LEU A 166 3.22 -8.69 -27.22
N THR A 167 3.15 -7.78 -28.19
CA THR A 167 1.87 -7.23 -28.68
C THR A 167 0.96 -8.33 -29.22
N ASN A 168 1.52 -9.29 -29.95
CA ASN A 168 0.74 -10.42 -30.47
C ASN A 168 0.28 -11.38 -29.35
N GLN A 169 1.13 -11.67 -28.35
CA GLN A 169 0.70 -12.45 -27.19
C GLN A 169 -0.48 -11.80 -26.47
N LEU A 170 -0.45 -10.47 -26.28
CA LEU A 170 -1.53 -9.72 -25.63
C LEU A 170 -2.82 -9.72 -26.49
N ARG A 171 -2.73 -9.62 -27.81
CA ARG A 171 -3.88 -9.77 -28.71
C ARG A 171 -4.51 -11.15 -28.65
N ASP A 172 -3.71 -12.17 -28.42
CA ASP A 172 -4.14 -13.56 -28.22
C ASP A 172 -4.66 -13.84 -26.80
N GLY A 173 -4.69 -12.87 -25.90
CA GLY A 173 -5.14 -13.04 -24.50
C GLY A 173 -4.12 -13.73 -23.59
N LYS A 174 -2.85 -13.84 -23.99
CA LYS A 174 -1.79 -14.57 -23.28
C LYS A 174 -1.01 -13.66 -22.30
N LEU A 175 -1.73 -13.00 -21.40
CA LEU A 175 -1.13 -12.04 -20.46
C LEU A 175 -0.14 -12.73 -19.49
N ARG A 176 -0.52 -13.88 -18.91
CA ARG A 176 0.33 -14.63 -17.99
C ARG A 176 1.63 -15.05 -18.65
N GLU A 177 1.55 -15.59 -19.85
CA GLU A 177 2.72 -16.03 -20.62
C GLU A 177 3.61 -14.83 -20.93
N ALA A 178 3.06 -13.75 -21.46
CA ALA A 178 3.80 -12.54 -21.78
C ALA A 178 4.51 -11.96 -20.55
N PHE A 179 3.83 -11.87 -19.40
CA PHE A 179 4.41 -11.42 -18.15
C PHE A 179 5.55 -12.35 -17.69
N THR A 180 5.31 -13.66 -17.72
CA THR A 180 6.30 -14.66 -17.29
C THR A 180 7.54 -14.64 -18.18
N ASP A 181 7.37 -14.52 -19.50
CA ASP A 181 8.47 -14.52 -20.47
C ASP A 181 9.44 -13.37 -20.19
N PHE A 182 8.99 -12.13 -20.09
CA PHE A 182 9.92 -11.02 -19.87
C PHE A 182 10.43 -10.95 -18.43
N MET A 183 9.63 -11.33 -17.42
CA MET A 183 10.10 -11.38 -16.04
C MET A 183 11.23 -12.43 -15.84
N SER A 184 11.21 -13.48 -16.64
CA SER A 184 12.25 -14.54 -16.63
C SER A 184 13.44 -14.25 -17.54
N THR A 185 13.39 -13.16 -18.29
CA THR A 185 14.44 -12.78 -19.24
C THR A 185 15.60 -12.07 -18.51
N ASP A 186 16.83 -12.35 -18.93
CA ASP A 186 18.00 -11.72 -18.34
C ASP A 186 18.09 -10.20 -18.64
N ARG A 187 18.78 -9.48 -17.77
CA ARG A 187 18.88 -8.01 -17.85
C ARG A 187 19.56 -7.50 -19.12
N ASP A 188 20.49 -8.26 -19.69
CA ASP A 188 21.18 -7.85 -20.91
C ASP A 188 20.25 -7.91 -22.13
N THR A 189 19.30 -8.85 -22.14
CA THR A 189 18.25 -8.94 -23.16
C THR A 189 17.13 -7.92 -22.91
N ILE A 190 16.81 -7.58 -21.66
CA ILE A 190 15.81 -6.56 -21.30
C ILE A 190 16.28 -5.14 -21.63
N ARG A 191 17.55 -4.82 -21.43
CA ARG A 191 18.12 -3.48 -21.64
C ARG A 191 17.80 -2.85 -23.01
N PRO A 192 18.02 -3.53 -24.15
CA PRO A 192 17.67 -2.96 -25.46
C PRO A 192 16.15 -2.75 -25.63
N LEU A 193 15.30 -3.59 -25.03
CA LEU A 193 13.84 -3.40 -25.08
C LEU A 193 13.41 -2.16 -24.28
N VAL A 194 13.95 -1.97 -23.08
CA VAL A 194 13.69 -0.76 -22.28
C VAL A 194 14.18 0.49 -23.01
N GLY A 195 15.36 0.41 -23.66
CA GLY A 195 15.87 1.50 -24.51
C GLY A 195 14.94 1.84 -25.67
N ALA A 196 14.49 0.83 -26.42
CA ALA A 196 13.56 1.02 -27.54
C ALA A 196 12.20 1.60 -27.08
N LEU A 197 11.70 1.16 -25.93
CA LEU A 197 10.50 1.72 -25.32
C LEU A 197 10.69 3.21 -24.96
N GLY A 198 11.80 3.56 -24.33
CA GLY A 198 12.14 4.95 -23.98
C GLY A 198 12.26 5.85 -25.21
N GLU A 199 12.89 5.36 -26.28
CA GLU A 199 12.98 6.08 -27.57
C GLU A 199 11.61 6.28 -28.19
N ALA A 200 10.75 5.24 -28.21
CA ALA A 200 9.41 5.32 -28.75
C ALA A 200 8.54 6.34 -27.98
N VAL A 201 8.63 6.35 -26.66
CA VAL A 201 7.96 7.34 -25.80
C VAL A 201 8.43 8.77 -26.12
N ALA A 202 9.75 8.97 -26.27
CA ALA A 202 10.33 10.28 -26.54
C ALA A 202 9.98 10.82 -27.95
N GLN A 203 9.78 9.92 -28.92
CA GLN A 203 9.47 10.26 -30.31
C GLN A 203 7.97 10.37 -30.58
N TYR A 204 7.12 9.95 -29.65
CA TYR A 204 5.67 9.96 -29.83
C TYR A 204 5.14 11.38 -29.99
N VAL A 205 4.34 11.58 -31.07
CA VAL A 205 3.67 12.85 -31.34
C VAL A 205 2.16 12.65 -31.24
N GLY A 206 1.56 13.16 -30.18
CA GLY A 206 0.13 13.07 -29.91
C GLY A 206 -0.19 13.25 -28.42
N ASP A 207 -1.47 13.37 -28.11
CA ASP A 207 -1.96 13.67 -26.76
C ASP A 207 -2.42 12.42 -26.01
N ALA A 208 -2.46 11.25 -26.67
CA ALA A 208 -2.91 10.01 -26.03
C ALA A 208 -1.88 9.48 -25.04
N PHE A 209 -2.37 8.78 -24.01
CA PHE A 209 -1.55 8.08 -23.02
C PHE A 209 -0.55 8.96 -22.27
N GLU A 210 -0.92 10.20 -21.94
CA GLU A 210 -0.02 11.17 -21.30
C GLU A 210 0.58 10.63 -20.01
N LEU A 211 -0.23 10.11 -19.09
CA LEU A 211 0.23 9.59 -17.80
C LEU A 211 1.14 8.36 -17.96
N GLU A 212 0.77 7.46 -18.88
CA GLU A 212 1.57 6.27 -19.17
C GLU A 212 2.94 6.68 -19.75
N ARG A 213 2.96 7.62 -20.71
CA ARG A 213 4.20 8.09 -21.34
C ARG A 213 5.11 8.81 -20.35
N GLU A 214 4.56 9.69 -19.53
CA GLU A 214 5.30 10.36 -18.44
C GLU A 214 5.96 9.33 -17.51
N THR A 215 5.20 8.33 -17.09
CA THR A 215 5.69 7.26 -16.21
C THR A 215 6.73 6.39 -16.88
N LEU A 216 6.48 5.93 -18.12
CA LEU A 216 7.43 5.08 -18.85
C LEU A 216 8.73 5.82 -19.15
N ALA A 217 8.68 7.11 -19.52
CA ALA A 217 9.89 7.91 -19.73
C ALA A 217 10.79 7.92 -18.48
N LYS A 218 10.18 8.13 -17.30
CA LYS A 218 10.91 8.10 -16.04
C LYS A 218 11.44 6.71 -15.70
N LEU A 219 10.61 5.69 -15.81
CA LEU A 219 11.01 4.32 -15.45
C LEU A 219 12.10 3.77 -16.38
N CYS A 220 12.04 4.03 -17.69
CA CYS A 220 13.09 3.67 -18.64
C CYS A 220 14.43 4.33 -18.30
N ALA A 221 14.41 5.58 -17.82
CA ALA A 221 15.62 6.29 -17.43
C ALA A 221 16.20 5.78 -16.11
N ASP A 222 15.34 5.54 -15.10
CA ASP A 222 15.75 5.15 -13.75
C ASP A 222 16.12 3.66 -13.66
N PHE A 223 15.51 2.79 -14.49
CA PHE A 223 15.62 1.33 -14.45
C PHE A 223 15.93 0.74 -15.85
N PRO A 224 17.05 1.07 -16.47
CA PRO A 224 17.31 0.80 -17.90
C PRO A 224 17.45 -0.69 -18.27
N ASP A 225 17.53 -1.59 -17.28
CA ASP A 225 17.69 -3.04 -17.48
C ASP A 225 16.77 -3.87 -16.57
N ASP A 226 15.75 -3.24 -15.98
CA ASP A 226 14.82 -3.91 -15.07
C ASP A 226 13.56 -4.37 -15.81
N PRO A 227 13.20 -5.67 -15.77
CA PRO A 227 11.98 -6.17 -16.39
C PRO A 227 10.71 -5.56 -15.80
N GLY A 228 10.78 -4.97 -14.60
CA GLY A 228 9.69 -4.22 -13.99
C GLY A 228 9.21 -3.05 -14.83
N VAL A 229 10.05 -2.48 -15.72
CA VAL A 229 9.61 -1.45 -16.68
C VAL A 229 8.58 -2.04 -17.66
N LEU A 230 8.79 -3.27 -18.12
CA LEU A 230 7.83 -3.96 -18.99
C LEU A 230 6.59 -4.41 -18.21
N ALA A 231 6.75 -4.80 -16.94
CA ALA A 231 5.61 -5.04 -16.06
C ALA A 231 4.76 -3.79 -15.88
N ALA A 232 5.38 -2.63 -15.62
CA ALA A 232 4.69 -1.34 -15.49
C ALA A 232 3.87 -0.97 -16.74
N LEU A 233 4.36 -1.32 -17.94
CA LEU A 233 3.66 -1.14 -19.21
C LEU A 233 2.31 -1.87 -19.24
N LEU A 234 2.18 -3.01 -18.55
CA LEU A 234 0.96 -3.82 -18.52
C LEU A 234 -0.04 -3.38 -17.44
N LEU A 235 0.36 -2.52 -16.51
CA LEU A 235 -0.48 -2.13 -15.37
C LEU A 235 -1.31 -0.88 -15.67
N ASN A 236 -2.43 -0.73 -14.96
CA ASN A 236 -3.18 0.52 -14.98
C ASN A 236 -2.33 1.63 -14.35
N ARG A 237 -2.06 2.68 -15.11
CA ARG A 237 -1.47 3.92 -14.60
C ARG A 237 -2.59 4.85 -14.13
N ILE A 238 -2.64 5.10 -12.84
CA ILE A 238 -3.69 5.93 -12.24
C ILE A 238 -3.09 7.13 -11.52
N ARG A 239 -3.88 8.20 -11.44
CA ARG A 239 -3.69 9.35 -10.57
C ARG A 239 -4.92 9.48 -9.69
N LEU A 240 -4.72 9.35 -8.39
CA LEU A 240 -5.75 9.54 -7.38
C LEU A 240 -5.80 11.01 -7.01
N GLU A 241 -7.00 11.56 -6.97
CA GLU A 241 -7.25 12.85 -6.34
C GLU A 241 -7.42 12.68 -4.84
N ARG A 242 -7.39 13.77 -4.10
CA ARG A 242 -7.52 13.73 -2.64
C ARG A 242 -8.76 12.96 -2.20
N PHE A 243 -8.56 11.96 -1.37
CA PHE A 243 -9.56 11.03 -0.82
C PHE A 243 -10.09 9.98 -1.80
N ASP A 244 -9.60 9.94 -3.03
CA ASP A 244 -9.70 8.73 -3.82
C ASP A 244 -8.83 7.63 -3.22
N ALA A 245 -9.19 6.38 -3.46
CA ALA A 245 -8.47 5.24 -2.93
C ALA A 245 -8.27 4.13 -3.97
N VAL A 246 -7.34 3.23 -3.67
CA VAL A 246 -7.22 1.92 -4.32
C VAL A 246 -7.22 0.85 -3.27
N TYR A 247 -7.97 -0.22 -3.51
CA TYR A 247 -7.91 -1.44 -2.72
C TYR A 247 -7.10 -2.49 -3.47
N LEU A 248 -6.16 -3.11 -2.77
CA LEU A 248 -5.18 -4.05 -3.29
C LEU A 248 -5.39 -5.40 -2.60
N PRO A 249 -6.30 -6.24 -3.11
CA PRO A 249 -6.50 -7.60 -2.58
C PRO A 249 -5.29 -8.48 -2.87
N ALA A 250 -5.31 -9.68 -2.31
CA ALA A 250 -4.30 -10.70 -2.62
C ALA A 250 -4.18 -10.92 -4.14
N GLY A 251 -2.96 -11.07 -4.62
CA GLY A 251 -2.64 -11.27 -6.04
C GLY A 251 -2.61 -10.01 -6.88
N ASN A 252 -3.09 -8.86 -6.40
CA ASN A 252 -3.04 -7.62 -7.15
C ASN A 252 -1.59 -7.12 -7.30
N VAL A 253 -1.16 -6.91 -8.54
CA VAL A 253 0.17 -6.35 -8.85
C VAL A 253 0.09 -4.83 -8.81
N HIS A 254 0.94 -4.19 -8.03
CA HIS A 254 0.91 -2.74 -7.86
C HIS A 254 2.27 -2.14 -7.57
N ALA A 255 2.37 -0.82 -7.75
CA ALA A 255 3.49 -0.01 -7.28
C ALA A 255 3.03 1.43 -7.03
N TYR A 256 3.48 2.01 -5.92
CA TYR A 256 3.32 3.45 -5.69
C TYR A 256 4.44 4.20 -6.38
N LEU A 257 4.12 5.29 -7.05
CA LEU A 257 5.08 6.05 -7.84
C LEU A 257 5.48 7.37 -7.17
N ARG A 258 4.49 8.11 -6.67
CA ARG A 258 4.69 9.40 -6.03
C ARG A 258 3.42 9.89 -5.34
N GLY A 259 3.56 10.54 -4.20
CA GLY A 259 2.46 11.23 -3.51
C GLY A 259 2.48 10.98 -2.00
N LEU A 260 1.53 11.62 -1.30
CA LEU A 260 1.25 11.42 0.11
C LEU A 260 -0.10 10.71 0.25
N GLY A 261 -0.14 9.60 0.97
CA GLY A 261 -1.34 8.82 1.20
C GLY A 261 -1.45 8.26 2.61
N PHE A 262 -2.64 7.82 2.95
CA PHE A 262 -2.93 7.04 4.14
C PHE A 262 -3.13 5.59 3.72
N GLU A 263 -2.23 4.72 4.15
CA GLU A 263 -2.27 3.29 3.85
C GLU A 263 -2.75 2.50 5.06
N VAL A 264 -3.62 1.53 4.82
CA VAL A 264 -3.99 0.51 5.82
C VAL A 264 -3.82 -0.86 5.21
N MET A 265 -3.15 -1.73 5.93
CA MET A 265 -2.89 -3.11 5.50
C MET A 265 -3.18 -4.10 6.63
N ALA A 266 -3.48 -5.34 6.30
CA ALA A 266 -3.38 -6.40 7.30
C ALA A 266 -1.94 -6.49 7.80
N ASN A 267 -1.76 -6.82 9.08
CA ASN A 267 -0.46 -6.76 9.74
C ASN A 267 0.44 -7.95 9.33
N SER A 268 1.05 -7.84 8.14
CA SER A 268 1.93 -8.85 7.54
C SER A 268 3.09 -8.19 6.78
N ASP A 269 4.24 -8.87 6.73
CA ASP A 269 5.44 -8.45 5.99
C ASP A 269 5.63 -9.18 4.65
N ASN A 270 4.68 -10.00 4.23
CA ASN A 270 4.78 -10.81 3.03
C ASN A 270 4.74 -9.96 1.75
N VAL A 271 5.81 -10.00 0.96
CA VAL A 271 5.98 -9.24 -0.28
C VAL A 271 6.67 -10.07 -1.35
N LEU A 272 5.99 -10.30 -2.47
CA LEU A 272 6.56 -10.84 -3.71
C LEU A 272 6.88 -9.67 -4.65
N ARG A 273 8.15 -9.46 -4.99
CA ARG A 273 8.58 -8.33 -5.83
C ARG A 273 8.51 -8.68 -7.31
N GLY A 274 8.08 -7.72 -8.12
CA GLY A 274 7.91 -7.83 -9.57
C GLY A 274 8.76 -6.84 -10.37
N GLY A 275 9.89 -6.37 -9.83
CA GLY A 275 10.80 -5.45 -10.50
C GLY A 275 10.81 -4.03 -9.93
N LEU A 276 11.43 -3.09 -10.64
CA LEU A 276 11.78 -1.74 -10.19
C LEU A 276 12.57 -1.78 -8.88
N THR A 277 13.48 -2.73 -8.74
CA THR A 277 14.23 -2.99 -7.52
C THR A 277 15.55 -3.71 -7.76
N SER A 278 16.52 -3.43 -6.88
CA SER A 278 17.75 -4.23 -6.79
C SER A 278 17.63 -5.44 -5.85
N LYS A 279 16.49 -5.58 -5.15
CA LYS A 279 16.26 -6.70 -4.23
C LYS A 279 15.92 -7.97 -5.02
N TYR A 280 16.02 -9.13 -4.33
CA TYR A 280 15.67 -10.42 -4.87
C TYR A 280 14.24 -10.45 -5.44
N VAL A 281 14.08 -11.06 -6.61
CA VAL A 281 12.80 -11.31 -7.29
C VAL A 281 12.68 -12.79 -7.57
N ASP A 282 11.69 -13.43 -6.96
CA ASP A 282 11.36 -14.83 -7.19
C ASP A 282 10.25 -14.90 -8.25
N VAL A 283 10.62 -15.01 -9.51
CA VAL A 283 9.65 -14.99 -10.62
C VAL A 283 8.66 -16.14 -10.56
N PRO A 284 9.08 -17.41 -10.35
CA PRO A 284 8.13 -18.52 -10.22
C PRO A 284 7.11 -18.31 -9.10
N GLU A 285 7.56 -17.87 -7.93
CA GLU A 285 6.68 -17.62 -6.80
C GLU A 285 5.76 -16.41 -7.04
N LEU A 286 6.28 -15.31 -7.59
CA LEU A 286 5.49 -14.16 -8.00
C LEU A 286 4.35 -14.56 -8.95
N VAL A 287 4.65 -15.32 -10.02
CA VAL A 287 3.65 -15.77 -11.01
C VAL A 287 2.60 -16.69 -10.39
N SER A 288 2.96 -17.44 -9.34
CA SER A 288 2.02 -18.30 -8.61
C SER A 288 1.01 -17.52 -7.76
N VAL A 289 1.39 -16.33 -7.30
CA VAL A 289 0.58 -15.48 -6.43
C VAL A 289 -0.24 -14.48 -7.22
N VAL A 290 0.26 -14.00 -8.35
CA VAL A 290 -0.36 -12.93 -9.15
C VAL A 290 -1.71 -13.34 -9.73
N ASP A 291 -2.70 -12.46 -9.57
CA ASP A 291 -3.96 -12.52 -10.28
C ASP A 291 -3.81 -11.81 -11.65
N PHE A 292 -4.01 -12.57 -12.73
CA PHE A 292 -3.87 -12.09 -14.10
C PHE A 292 -5.16 -11.57 -14.71
N GLU A 293 -6.24 -11.46 -13.94
CA GLU A 293 -7.47 -10.83 -14.43
C GLU A 293 -7.29 -9.31 -14.58
N PRO A 294 -7.57 -8.74 -15.76
CA PRO A 294 -7.50 -7.30 -15.96
C PRO A 294 -8.48 -6.54 -15.06
N LEU A 295 -8.01 -5.44 -14.49
CA LEU A 295 -8.77 -4.55 -13.62
C LEU A 295 -9.26 -3.32 -14.40
N THR A 296 -10.58 -3.15 -14.50
CA THR A 296 -11.17 -2.05 -15.30
C THR A 296 -11.30 -0.74 -14.53
N ASP A 297 -11.73 -0.80 -13.28
CA ASP A 297 -12.04 0.39 -12.45
C ASP A 297 -11.30 0.29 -11.10
N PRO A 298 -9.99 0.62 -11.07
CA PRO A 298 -9.19 0.48 -9.86
C PRO A 298 -9.48 1.52 -8.77
N VAL A 299 -10.14 2.64 -9.10
CA VAL A 299 -10.35 3.75 -8.17
C VAL A 299 -11.61 3.52 -7.34
N LEU A 300 -11.44 3.62 -6.02
CA LEU A 300 -12.51 3.53 -5.04
C LEU A 300 -12.72 4.89 -4.37
N THR A 301 -13.96 5.25 -4.11
CA THR A 301 -14.33 6.45 -3.34
C THR A 301 -15.09 6.07 -2.09
N ALA A 302 -15.04 6.93 -1.07
CA ALA A 302 -15.83 6.70 0.13
C ALA A 302 -17.34 6.80 -0.16
N GLU A 303 -18.12 5.95 0.48
CA GLU A 303 -19.58 6.03 0.54
C GLU A 303 -20.03 7.34 1.24
N ALA A 304 -21.33 7.66 1.18
CA ALA A 304 -21.89 8.88 1.74
C ALA A 304 -21.65 9.00 3.26
N ASP A 305 -21.50 7.90 3.97
CA ASP A 305 -21.17 7.84 5.39
C ASP A 305 -19.67 7.85 5.69
N GLY A 306 -18.83 7.96 4.67
CA GLY A 306 -17.38 8.01 4.75
C GLY A 306 -16.68 6.66 4.72
N VAL A 307 -17.39 5.54 4.64
CA VAL A 307 -16.80 4.19 4.58
C VAL A 307 -16.19 3.93 3.20
N TYR A 308 -14.99 3.36 3.19
CA TYR A 308 -14.39 2.77 2.00
C TYR A 308 -14.72 1.28 1.99
N GLU A 309 -15.71 0.88 1.18
CA GLU A 309 -16.18 -0.50 1.16
C GLU A 309 -15.25 -1.37 0.32
N THR A 310 -14.42 -2.14 1.00
CA THR A 310 -13.42 -3.02 0.37
C THR A 310 -13.78 -4.51 0.44
N GLY A 311 -14.72 -4.88 1.32
CA GLY A 311 -14.94 -6.28 1.68
C GLY A 311 -13.79 -6.93 2.44
N CYS A 312 -12.73 -6.19 2.81
CA CYS A 312 -11.58 -6.71 3.53
C CYS A 312 -11.99 -7.28 4.89
N PRO A 313 -11.62 -8.52 5.23
CA PRO A 313 -12.01 -9.12 6.50
C PRO A 313 -11.10 -8.75 7.67
N TYR A 314 -10.03 -8.00 7.45
CA TYR A 314 -9.02 -7.68 8.46
C TYR A 314 -9.21 -6.30 9.08
N PHE A 315 -9.68 -5.34 8.29
CA PHE A 315 -9.91 -3.96 8.72
C PHE A 315 -11.09 -3.31 8.01
N ALA A 316 -11.65 -2.29 8.64
CA ALA A 316 -12.56 -1.33 8.01
C ALA A 316 -11.99 0.07 8.19
N ILE A 317 -12.25 0.93 7.22
CA ILE A 317 -11.79 2.32 7.27
C ILE A 317 -12.93 3.29 6.94
N ARG A 318 -13.01 4.35 7.75
CA ARG A 318 -13.98 5.42 7.58
C ARG A 318 -13.29 6.78 7.60
N ARG A 319 -13.57 7.62 6.62
CA ARG A 319 -13.26 9.04 6.66
C ARG A 319 -14.34 9.78 7.46
N VAL A 320 -13.92 10.67 8.34
CA VAL A 320 -14.79 11.53 9.13
C VAL A 320 -14.42 12.98 8.88
N ASP A 321 -15.31 13.71 8.23
CA ASP A 321 -15.17 15.14 8.03
C ASP A 321 -15.95 15.89 9.13
N LEU A 322 -15.30 16.89 9.73
CA LEU A 322 -15.81 17.68 10.86
C LEU A 322 -15.76 19.17 10.51
N ASP A 323 -16.88 19.84 10.73
CA ASP A 323 -17.12 21.27 10.47
C ASP A 323 -17.48 22.06 11.75
N GLY A 324 -16.94 21.65 12.89
CA GLY A 324 -17.23 22.18 14.21
C GLY A 324 -18.27 21.36 15.00
N GLY A 325 -18.82 20.31 14.37
CA GLY A 325 -19.80 19.42 15.00
C GLY A 325 -19.17 18.20 15.68
N GLU A 326 -20.03 17.24 15.98
CA GLU A 326 -19.68 15.94 16.56
C GLU A 326 -20.04 14.82 15.60
N ARG A 327 -19.19 13.79 15.56
CA ARG A 327 -19.47 12.52 14.88
C ARG A 327 -19.18 11.35 15.81
N VAL A 328 -20.10 10.42 15.86
CA VAL A 328 -19.94 9.16 16.61
C VAL A 328 -19.60 8.07 15.62
N VAL A 329 -18.47 7.42 15.83
CA VAL A 329 -18.04 6.26 15.05
C VAL A 329 -18.28 5.01 15.89
N GLU A 330 -19.36 4.32 15.54
CA GLU A 330 -19.70 3.03 16.15
C GLU A 330 -18.70 1.94 15.70
N GLY A 331 -18.56 0.91 16.48
CA GLY A 331 -17.72 -0.24 16.16
C GLY A 331 -17.23 -0.94 17.42
N ALA A 332 -16.92 -2.22 17.25
CA ALA A 332 -16.22 -3.04 18.21
C ALA A 332 -14.76 -3.23 17.79
N GLY A 333 -13.92 -3.72 18.69
CA GLY A 333 -12.52 -3.97 18.42
C GLY A 333 -11.61 -2.74 18.53
N PRO A 334 -10.30 -2.93 18.38
CA PRO A 334 -9.31 -1.87 18.49
C PRO A 334 -9.43 -0.90 17.33
N ARG A 335 -9.21 0.39 17.63
CA ARG A 335 -9.29 1.44 16.61
C ARG A 335 -8.07 2.36 16.66
N ILE A 336 -7.65 2.80 15.47
CA ILE A 336 -6.70 3.89 15.31
C ILE A 336 -7.44 5.06 14.65
N VAL A 337 -7.34 6.23 15.27
CA VAL A 337 -7.81 7.50 14.72
C VAL A 337 -6.59 8.29 14.27
N CYS A 338 -6.54 8.68 13.00
CA CYS A 338 -5.50 9.55 12.47
C CYS A 338 -6.12 10.85 11.95
N CYS A 339 -5.76 11.98 12.53
CA CYS A 339 -6.10 13.29 12.00
C CYS A 339 -5.26 13.58 10.76
N VAL A 340 -5.88 13.93 9.64
CA VAL A 340 -5.17 14.21 8.38
C VAL A 340 -5.33 15.64 7.90
N ALA A 341 -6.22 16.41 8.55
CA ALA A 341 -6.36 17.85 8.31
C ALA A 341 -7.02 18.52 9.52
N GLY A 342 -6.62 19.75 9.84
CA GLY A 342 -7.20 20.54 10.90
C GLY A 342 -6.81 20.06 12.30
N THR A 343 -7.72 20.25 13.25
CA THR A 343 -7.58 19.84 14.65
C THR A 343 -8.86 19.22 15.14
N ILE A 344 -8.77 18.03 15.71
CA ILE A 344 -9.91 17.27 16.21
C ILE A 344 -9.66 16.79 17.64
N ASP A 345 -10.71 16.60 18.38
CA ASP A 345 -10.73 15.86 19.64
C ASP A 345 -11.27 14.46 19.38
N ALA A 346 -10.48 13.45 19.73
CA ALA A 346 -10.90 12.07 19.70
C ALA A 346 -11.14 11.56 21.12
N GLY A 347 -12.31 11.04 21.41
CA GLY A 347 -12.74 10.69 22.76
C GLY A 347 -13.48 9.37 22.84
N GLY A 348 -13.47 8.81 24.05
CA GLY A 348 -14.31 7.73 24.51
C GLY A 348 -15.12 8.19 25.73
N LYS A 349 -15.52 7.23 26.57
CA LYS A 349 -16.29 7.51 27.79
C LYS A 349 -15.46 8.23 28.86
N GLU A 350 -14.17 7.97 28.94
CA GLU A 350 -13.30 8.34 30.06
C GLU A 350 -12.14 9.27 29.69
N SER A 351 -11.87 9.46 28.41
CA SER A 351 -10.71 10.24 27.94
C SER A 351 -10.98 10.92 26.62
N VAL A 352 -10.33 12.07 26.44
CA VAL A 352 -10.32 12.85 25.20
C VAL A 352 -8.89 13.26 24.90
N VAL A 353 -8.47 13.12 23.65
CA VAL A 353 -7.16 13.59 23.17
C VAL A 353 -7.35 14.51 21.96
N THR A 354 -6.66 15.63 21.98
CA THR A 354 -6.65 16.57 20.84
C THR A 354 -5.58 16.15 19.85
N LEU A 355 -5.93 16.02 18.57
CA LEU A 355 -5.04 15.62 17.47
C LEU A 355 -5.00 16.71 16.40
N SER A 356 -3.81 17.10 16.01
CA SER A 356 -3.55 17.89 14.81
C SER A 356 -3.18 16.98 13.63
N ALA A 357 -3.12 17.54 12.42
CA ALA A 357 -2.77 16.78 11.23
C ALA A 357 -1.47 15.94 11.42
N GLY A 358 -1.51 14.70 11.02
CA GLY A 358 -0.45 13.71 11.19
C GLY A 358 -0.40 13.04 12.58
N GLN A 359 -1.20 13.47 13.55
CA GLN A 359 -1.24 12.85 14.86
C GLN A 359 -2.34 11.77 14.94
N SER A 360 -2.11 10.78 15.79
CA SER A 360 -3.02 9.65 15.94
C SER A 360 -3.28 9.27 17.40
N ALA A 361 -4.39 8.57 17.59
CA ALA A 361 -4.78 8.01 18.88
C ALA A 361 -5.23 6.55 18.70
N PHE A 362 -5.11 5.81 19.79
CA PHE A 362 -5.57 4.43 19.91
C PHE A 362 -6.74 4.35 20.88
N ALA A 363 -7.76 3.59 20.49
CA ALA A 363 -8.87 3.18 21.36
C ALA A 363 -8.89 1.64 21.44
N ALA A 364 -8.84 1.09 22.67
CA ALA A 364 -8.89 -0.35 22.91
C ALA A 364 -10.23 -0.95 22.47
N GLY A 365 -10.24 -2.25 22.19
CA GLY A 365 -11.43 -2.96 21.71
C GLY A 365 -12.66 -2.85 22.63
N PRO A 366 -12.52 -3.00 23.96
CA PRO A 366 -13.63 -2.85 24.90
C PRO A 366 -14.13 -1.40 25.06
N GLU A 367 -13.43 -0.41 24.56
CA GLU A 367 -13.88 0.98 24.55
C GLU A 367 -15.16 1.11 23.70
N GLY A 368 -16.14 1.85 24.14
CA GLY A 368 -17.36 2.09 23.38
C GLY A 368 -17.13 2.88 22.10
N PRO A 369 -18.16 3.54 21.55
CA PRO A 369 -18.03 4.38 20.35
C PRO A 369 -16.91 5.42 20.48
N CYS A 370 -16.21 5.68 19.38
CA CYS A 370 -15.27 6.78 19.30
C CYS A 370 -16.01 8.07 18.91
N ILE A 371 -15.88 9.11 19.72
CA ILE A 371 -16.53 10.40 19.49
C ILE A 371 -15.48 11.38 18.97
N LEU A 372 -15.73 11.94 17.80
CA LEU A 372 -14.85 12.95 17.19
C LEU A 372 -15.53 14.31 17.18
N ARG A 373 -14.79 15.36 17.56
CA ARG A 373 -15.26 16.77 17.57
C ARG A 373 -14.17 17.65 16.98
N GLY A 374 -14.54 18.85 16.55
CA GLY A 374 -13.58 19.84 16.06
C GLY A 374 -13.78 20.20 14.60
N SER A 375 -12.72 20.66 13.94
CA SER A 375 -12.76 21.07 12.54
C SER A 375 -11.58 20.46 11.78
N GLY A 376 -11.87 19.63 10.80
CA GLY A 376 -10.85 18.92 10.04
C GLY A 376 -11.34 17.61 9.45
N ALA A 377 -10.39 16.74 9.13
CA ALA A 377 -10.65 15.39 8.62
C ALA A 377 -9.80 14.36 9.35
N ALA A 378 -10.39 13.20 9.60
CA ALA A 378 -9.71 12.06 10.19
C ALA A 378 -10.08 10.75 9.50
N PHE A 379 -9.20 9.78 9.57
CA PHE A 379 -9.52 8.37 9.32
C PHE A 379 -9.67 7.62 10.63
N VAL A 380 -10.70 6.80 10.71
CA VAL A 380 -10.88 5.81 11.78
C VAL A 380 -10.73 4.44 11.16
N VAL A 381 -9.72 3.72 11.60
CA VAL A 381 -9.46 2.32 11.20
C VAL A 381 -9.86 1.43 12.36
N SER A 382 -10.62 0.39 12.08
CA SER A 382 -11.04 -0.61 13.06
C SER A 382 -10.77 -2.03 12.58
N ALA A 383 -10.65 -2.99 13.48
CA ALA A 383 -10.78 -4.41 13.14
C ALA A 383 -12.18 -4.68 12.55
N ARG A 384 -12.28 -5.69 11.68
CA ARG A 384 -13.54 -6.09 11.05
C ARG A 384 -13.94 -7.50 11.46
#